data_7fa1c0f80665b16592093f5dfe5d65a5
#
_entry.id   7fa1c0f80665b16592093f5dfe5d65a5
#
_cell.length_a   1.000
_cell.length_b   1.000
_cell.length_c   1.000
_cell.angle_alpha   90.00
_cell.angle_beta   90.00
_cell.angle_gamma   90.00
#
_symmetry.space_group_name_H-M   'P 1'
#
loop_
_entity.id
_entity.type
_entity.pdbx_description
1 polymer ?
#
loop_
_entity_poly.entity_id
_entity_poly.type
_entity_poly.pdbx_seq_one_letter_code
_entity_poly.pdbx_strand_id
1 'polypeptide(L)'
;IQTGSDKIRNEVFTRPGTNAEIVELTSEISKHNIRIRYDLILDNDFETKETLKECINLILQLPKPVTFNTFSLQHFPDYPMTKMAIEAGHVAKEELEDWPMMMRRTTENWMFKPRLKRKKKKWSKQFQRLNNIIWMMCFNHVSDPVVKYAVFGRSLGSKIVFHYLNLKSVILWQIWGIGGWFEAS
;
A
#
# COMPACT_ATOMS: atom_id res chain seq x y z
N ILE A 1 8.87 5.46 3.68
CA ILE A 1 8.11 4.33 4.24
C ILE A 1 7.53 3.55 3.07
N GLN A 2 7.81 2.27 2.93
CA GLN A 2 7.23 1.42 1.88
C GLN A 2 6.13 0.52 2.44
N THR A 3 6.23 0.20 3.72
CA THR A 3 5.29 -0.60 4.49
C THR A 3 5.29 -0.14 5.94
N GLY A 4 4.18 -0.35 6.64
CA GLY A 4 4.07 -0.12 8.08
C GLY A 4 4.50 -1.31 8.93
N SER A 5 5.00 -2.38 8.34
CA SER A 5 5.51 -3.53 9.09
C SER A 5 7.04 -3.49 9.19
N ASP A 6 7.56 -3.45 10.41
CA ASP A 6 9.00 -3.50 10.66
C ASP A 6 9.60 -4.78 10.10
N LYS A 7 8.89 -5.91 10.23
CA LYS A 7 9.32 -7.20 9.70
C LYS A 7 9.50 -7.15 8.17
N ILE A 8 8.48 -6.72 7.44
CA ILE A 8 8.54 -6.66 5.97
C ILE A 8 9.58 -5.64 5.53
N ARG A 9 9.69 -4.51 6.22
CA ARG A 9 10.68 -3.48 5.91
C ARG A 9 12.10 -4.03 6.02
N ASN A 10 12.40 -4.75 7.08
CA ASN A 10 13.74 -5.29 7.31
C ASN A 10 14.04 -6.53 6.45
N GLU A 11 13.12 -7.50 6.39
CA GLU A 11 13.38 -8.80 5.76
C GLU A 11 13.18 -8.80 4.24
N VAL A 12 12.19 -8.06 3.74
CA VAL A 12 11.83 -8.04 2.31
C VAL A 12 12.45 -6.86 1.59
N PHE A 13 12.31 -5.66 2.16
CA PHE A 13 12.84 -4.45 1.53
C PHE A 13 14.28 -4.14 1.93
N THR A 14 14.87 -4.92 2.85
CA THR A 14 16.24 -4.72 3.36
C THR A 14 16.52 -3.28 3.80
N ARG A 15 15.53 -2.64 4.41
CA ARG A 15 15.60 -1.28 4.92
C ARG A 15 15.50 -1.29 6.43
N PRO A 16 16.61 -1.16 7.15
CA PRO A 16 16.63 -1.19 8.60
C PRO A 16 15.83 -0.02 9.19
N GLY A 17 15.32 -0.24 10.38
CA GLY A 17 14.57 0.75 11.14
C GLY A 17 13.22 0.25 11.63
N THR A 18 12.69 0.92 12.63
CA THR A 18 11.43 0.61 13.29
C THR A 18 10.39 1.69 13.06
N ASN A 19 9.12 1.35 13.26
CA ASN A 19 8.03 2.33 13.22
C ASN A 19 8.20 3.41 14.29
N ALA A 20 8.76 3.06 15.46
CA ALA A 20 9.04 4.02 16.54
C ALA A 20 10.03 5.09 16.09
N GLU A 21 11.15 4.67 15.48
CA GLU A 21 12.16 5.59 14.94
C GLU A 21 11.59 6.49 13.83
N ILE A 22 10.72 5.95 12.96
CA ILE A 22 10.06 6.74 11.92
C ILE A 22 9.16 7.81 12.56
N VAL A 23 8.36 7.46 13.55
CA VAL A 23 7.46 8.40 14.24
C VAL A 23 8.26 9.47 14.98
N GLU A 24 9.33 9.09 15.68
CA GLU A 24 10.23 10.01 16.39
C GLU A 24 10.88 10.99 15.43
N LEU A 25 11.54 10.50 14.38
CA LEU A 25 12.23 11.33 13.38
C LEU A 25 11.24 12.28 12.69
N THR A 26 10.09 11.79 12.26
CA THR A 26 9.11 12.61 11.55
C THR A 26 8.43 13.63 12.46
N SER A 27 8.26 13.30 13.75
CA SER A 27 7.77 14.23 14.77
C SER A 27 8.77 15.36 15.00
N GLU A 28 10.06 15.04 15.03
CA GLU A 28 11.12 16.07 15.16
C GLU A 28 11.13 16.98 13.93
N ILE A 29 11.16 16.43 12.72
CA ILE A 29 11.14 17.19 11.47
C ILE A 29 9.93 18.12 11.39
N SER A 30 8.76 17.67 11.88
CA SER A 30 7.51 18.43 11.82
C SER A 30 7.57 19.72 12.64
N LYS A 31 8.40 19.77 13.70
CA LYS A 31 8.60 20.99 14.51
C LYS A 31 9.26 22.13 13.73
N HIS A 32 9.97 21.81 12.66
CA HIS A 32 10.69 22.76 11.81
C HIS A 32 9.85 23.25 10.62
N ASN A 33 8.53 23.01 10.61
CA ASN A 33 7.63 23.36 9.51
C ASN A 33 8.05 22.78 8.14
N ILE A 34 8.73 21.63 8.15
CA ILE A 34 9.12 20.91 6.94
C ILE A 34 8.00 19.97 6.54
N ARG A 35 7.56 20.07 5.28
CA ARG A 35 6.55 19.16 4.73
C ARG A 35 7.18 17.81 4.43
N ILE A 36 6.63 16.76 5.02
CA ILE A 36 7.06 15.39 4.80
C ILE A 36 6.09 14.71 3.83
N ARG A 37 6.64 14.04 2.83
CA ARG A 37 5.89 13.16 1.92
C ARG A 37 6.36 11.74 2.14
N TYR A 38 5.40 10.84 2.29
CA TYR A 38 5.66 9.43 2.52
C TYR A 38 5.32 8.61 1.27
N ASP A 39 6.18 7.65 0.93
CA ASP A 39 5.91 6.70 -0.14
C ASP A 39 5.42 5.38 0.49
N LEU A 40 4.33 4.84 -0.02
CA LEU A 40 3.70 3.62 0.48
C LEU A 40 3.34 2.68 -0.67
N ILE A 41 3.65 1.40 -0.50
CA ILE A 41 3.29 0.35 -1.46
C ILE A 41 2.03 -0.36 -0.95
N LEU A 42 0.93 -0.30 -1.71
CA LEU A 42 -0.38 -0.77 -1.26
C LEU A 42 -0.68 -2.24 -1.56
N ASP A 43 -0.09 -2.81 -2.59
CA ASP A 43 -0.39 -4.18 -3.06
C ASP A 43 0.84 -5.07 -3.01
N ASN A 44 1.58 -4.99 -1.92
CA ASN A 44 2.74 -5.79 -1.66
C ASN A 44 2.35 -7.26 -1.38
N ASP A 45 2.90 -8.18 -2.17
CA ASP A 45 2.60 -9.61 -2.08
C ASP A 45 3.01 -10.27 -0.75
N PHE A 46 3.90 -9.64 -0.01
CA PHE A 46 4.38 -10.12 1.29
C PHE A 46 3.52 -9.64 2.47
N GLU A 47 2.59 -8.72 2.23
CA GLU A 47 1.70 -8.21 3.27
C GLU A 47 0.65 -9.23 3.71
N THR A 48 0.31 -9.19 4.98
CA THR A 48 -0.78 -9.92 5.62
C THR A 48 -1.82 -8.96 6.19
N LYS A 49 -2.91 -9.49 6.74
CA LYS A 49 -3.90 -8.65 7.45
C LYS A 49 -3.29 -7.96 8.67
N GLU A 50 -2.41 -8.66 9.34
CA GLU A 50 -1.73 -8.20 10.55
C GLU A 50 -0.78 -7.06 10.20
N THR A 51 0.05 -7.21 9.16
CA THR A 51 0.99 -6.18 8.72
C THR A 51 0.27 -4.95 8.13
N LEU A 52 -0.88 -5.13 7.49
CA LEU A 52 -1.71 -3.99 7.07
C LEU A 52 -2.29 -3.21 8.27
N LYS A 53 -2.62 -3.88 9.38
CA LYS A 53 -3.03 -3.20 10.61
C LYS A 53 -1.87 -2.44 11.25
N GLU A 54 -0.65 -3.00 11.20
CA GLU A 54 0.56 -2.29 11.63
C GLU A 54 0.75 -1.02 10.79
N CYS A 55 0.52 -1.10 9.46
CA CYS A 55 0.59 0.04 8.56
C CYS A 55 -0.45 1.12 8.92
N ILE A 56 -1.71 0.73 9.17
CA ILE A 56 -2.74 1.67 9.64
C ILE A 56 -2.33 2.32 10.96
N ASN A 57 -1.81 1.53 11.89
CA ASN A 57 -1.37 2.03 13.20
C ASN A 57 -0.21 3.03 13.07
N LEU A 58 0.75 2.77 12.18
CA LEU A 58 1.82 3.72 11.88
C LEU A 58 1.25 5.04 11.33
N ILE A 59 0.38 4.98 10.31
CA ILE A 59 -0.21 6.18 9.71
C ILE A 59 -0.97 7.03 10.74
N LEU A 60 -1.65 6.39 11.71
CA LEU A 60 -2.34 7.06 12.80
C LEU A 60 -1.40 7.79 13.77
N GLN A 61 -0.15 7.39 13.84
CA GLN A 61 0.86 7.98 14.74
C GLN A 61 1.70 9.08 14.07
N LEU A 62 1.69 9.14 12.73
CA LEU A 62 2.46 10.16 12.01
C LEU A 62 1.93 11.57 12.30
N PRO A 63 2.83 12.57 12.44
CA PRO A 63 2.44 13.96 12.63
C PRO A 63 1.63 14.48 11.43
N LYS A 64 0.57 15.21 11.73
CA LYS A 64 -0.34 15.75 10.72
C LYS A 64 0.05 17.20 10.35
N PRO A 65 -0.20 17.65 9.11
CA PRO A 65 -0.82 16.93 8.00
C PRO A 65 0.11 15.91 7.33
N VAL A 66 -0.42 14.77 6.91
CA VAL A 66 0.32 13.76 6.17
C VAL A 66 0.06 13.88 4.66
N THR A 67 1.09 13.62 3.87
CA THR A 67 0.97 13.51 2.41
C THR A 67 1.63 12.20 1.96
N PHE A 68 0.91 11.42 1.15
CA PHE A 68 1.39 10.14 0.65
C PHE A 68 1.47 10.11 -0.86
N ASN A 69 2.50 9.44 -1.38
CA ASN A 69 2.47 8.83 -2.70
C ASN A 69 2.19 7.33 -2.51
N THR A 70 1.29 6.79 -3.31
CA THR A 70 0.98 5.36 -3.26
C THR A 70 1.46 4.68 -4.53
N PHE A 71 2.06 3.51 -4.37
CA PHE A 71 2.65 2.72 -5.45
C PHE A 71 2.16 1.28 -5.39
N SER A 72 2.15 0.62 -6.54
CA SER A 72 2.05 -0.82 -6.65
C SER A 72 3.43 -1.46 -6.63
N LEU A 73 3.57 -2.61 -5.97
CA LEU A 73 4.80 -3.38 -6.02
C LEU A 73 5.03 -3.90 -7.45
N GLN A 74 6.23 -3.65 -7.97
CA GLN A 74 6.68 -4.19 -9.26
C GLN A 74 7.88 -5.10 -9.05
N HIS A 75 7.84 -6.27 -9.66
CA HIS A 75 8.92 -7.22 -9.64
C HIS A 75 9.81 -7.03 -10.87
N PHE A 76 11.09 -6.80 -10.64
CA PHE A 76 12.09 -6.69 -11.71
C PHE A 76 12.94 -7.96 -11.77
N PRO A 77 13.29 -8.47 -12.96
CA PRO A 77 14.18 -9.61 -13.08
C PRO A 77 15.48 -9.41 -12.27
N ASP A 78 16.02 -10.50 -11.73
CA ASP A 78 17.27 -10.56 -10.99
C ASP A 78 17.34 -9.85 -9.64
N TYR A 79 16.32 -9.08 -9.26
CA TYR A 79 16.30 -8.47 -7.94
C TYR A 79 16.06 -9.50 -6.83
N PRO A 80 16.74 -9.37 -5.68
CA PRO A 80 16.57 -10.31 -4.55
C PRO A 80 15.13 -10.49 -4.12
N MET A 81 14.37 -9.40 -4.03
CA MET A 81 12.94 -9.43 -3.67
C MET A 81 12.11 -10.22 -4.69
N THR A 82 12.44 -10.13 -5.97
CA THR A 82 11.75 -10.90 -7.02
C THR A 82 12.03 -12.39 -6.89
N LYS A 83 13.27 -12.77 -6.57
CA LYS A 83 13.63 -14.17 -6.28
C LYS A 83 12.83 -14.70 -5.10
N MET A 84 12.76 -13.94 -4.01
CA MET A 84 11.92 -14.28 -2.86
C MET A 84 10.44 -14.44 -3.24
N ALA A 85 9.91 -13.57 -4.10
CA ALA A 85 8.52 -13.64 -4.56
C ALA A 85 8.24 -14.88 -5.43
N ILE A 86 9.20 -15.29 -6.25
CA ILE A 86 9.11 -16.53 -7.03
C ILE A 86 9.14 -17.75 -6.10
N GLU A 87 10.08 -17.80 -5.17
CA GLU A 87 10.21 -18.88 -4.19
C GLU A 87 8.95 -19.01 -3.31
N ALA A 88 8.35 -17.88 -2.95
CA ALA A 88 7.09 -17.84 -2.23
C ALA A 88 5.83 -18.11 -3.10
N GLY A 89 6.01 -18.32 -4.42
CA GLY A 89 4.91 -18.56 -5.35
C GLY A 89 4.00 -17.36 -5.62
N HIS A 90 4.48 -16.15 -5.36
CA HIS A 90 3.74 -14.91 -5.61
C HIS A 90 3.82 -14.47 -7.07
N VAL A 91 4.94 -14.77 -7.72
CA VAL A 91 5.23 -14.46 -9.13
C VAL A 91 5.64 -15.72 -9.84
N ALA A 92 5.13 -15.96 -11.05
CA ALA A 92 5.59 -17.03 -11.89
C ALA A 92 6.86 -16.59 -12.65
N LYS A 93 7.87 -17.47 -12.74
CA LYS A 93 9.14 -17.15 -13.41
C LYS A 93 8.92 -16.76 -14.87
N GLU A 94 7.99 -17.44 -15.53
CA GLU A 94 7.62 -17.23 -16.93
C GLU A 94 7.05 -15.82 -17.19
N GLU A 95 6.43 -15.21 -16.18
CA GLU A 95 5.91 -13.85 -16.29
C GLU A 95 7.03 -12.80 -16.40
N LEU A 96 8.25 -13.13 -15.97
CA LEU A 96 9.41 -12.25 -16.04
C LEU A 96 10.21 -12.41 -17.34
N GLU A 97 10.05 -13.53 -18.05
CA GLU A 97 10.77 -13.79 -19.31
C GLU A 97 10.32 -12.82 -20.43
N ASP A 98 9.08 -12.35 -20.39
CA ASP A 98 8.54 -11.35 -21.31
C ASP A 98 8.89 -9.91 -20.93
N TRP A 99 9.62 -9.68 -19.83
CA TRP A 99 9.94 -8.37 -19.30
C TRP A 99 10.60 -7.41 -20.32
N PRO A 100 11.58 -7.83 -21.14
CA PRO A 100 12.21 -6.94 -22.12
C PRO A 100 11.22 -6.39 -23.17
N MET A 101 10.23 -7.21 -23.56
CA MET A 101 9.20 -6.78 -24.51
C MET A 101 8.20 -5.82 -23.86
N MET A 102 7.92 -6.02 -22.58
CA MET A 102 7.07 -5.14 -21.77
C MET A 102 7.73 -3.78 -21.54
N MET A 103 9.04 -3.74 -21.28
CA MET A 103 9.79 -2.47 -21.14
C MET A 103 9.80 -1.66 -22.45
N ARG A 104 9.93 -2.31 -23.60
CA ARG A 104 9.82 -1.61 -24.90
C ARG A 104 8.44 -0.98 -25.11
N ARG A 105 7.37 -1.70 -24.76
CA ARG A 105 6.00 -1.16 -24.83
C ARG A 105 5.74 -0.03 -23.86
N THR A 106 6.40 0.00 -22.71
CA THR A 106 6.28 1.07 -21.71
C THR A 106 7.06 2.33 -22.07
N THR A 107 8.17 2.22 -22.80
CA THR A 107 8.90 3.38 -23.31
C THR A 107 8.20 4.05 -24.48
N GLU A 108 7.45 3.29 -25.27
CA GLU A 108 6.65 3.81 -26.40
C GLU A 108 5.31 4.40 -25.95
N ASN A 109 4.72 3.90 -24.85
CA ASN A 109 3.45 4.36 -24.27
C ASN A 109 3.53 4.37 -22.75
N TRP A 110 4.27 5.32 -22.19
CA TRP A 110 4.45 5.41 -20.73
C TRP A 110 3.15 5.67 -19.93
N MET A 111 2.04 6.02 -20.61
CA MET A 111 0.70 6.09 -20.02
C MET A 111 0.01 4.74 -19.85
N PHE A 112 0.44 3.69 -20.55
CA PHE A 112 -0.10 2.34 -20.42
C PHE A 112 1.01 1.39 -19.96
N LYS A 113 1.31 1.37 -18.65
CA LYS A 113 2.15 0.31 -18.10
C LYS A 113 1.39 -1.00 -18.23
N PRO A 114 1.87 -1.99 -19.05
CA PRO A 114 1.29 -3.31 -19.02
C PRO A 114 1.54 -3.85 -17.62
N ARG A 115 0.49 -3.99 -16.84
CA ARG A 115 0.57 -4.72 -15.59
C ARG A 115 0.99 -6.13 -15.95
N LEU A 116 2.12 -6.60 -15.40
CA LEU A 116 2.35 -8.03 -15.28
C LEU A 116 1.02 -8.63 -14.84
N LYS A 117 0.48 -9.56 -15.63
CA LYS A 117 -0.69 -10.34 -15.20
C LYS A 117 -0.23 -11.20 -14.04
N ARG A 118 -0.06 -10.56 -12.88
CA ARG A 118 0.18 -11.31 -11.64
C ARG A 118 -0.90 -12.39 -11.63
N LYS A 119 -0.52 -13.64 -11.49
CA LYS A 119 -1.46 -14.67 -11.02
C LYS A 119 -2.14 -14.02 -9.85
N LYS A 120 -3.38 -13.53 -10.05
CA LYS A 120 -4.09 -12.70 -9.05
C LYS A 120 -4.07 -13.51 -7.78
N LYS A 121 -3.11 -13.23 -6.89
CA LYS A 121 -3.17 -13.76 -5.53
C LYS A 121 -4.57 -13.44 -5.08
N LYS A 122 -5.34 -14.46 -4.77
CA LYS A 122 -6.72 -14.28 -4.30
C LYS A 122 -6.63 -13.68 -2.91
N TRP A 123 -6.41 -12.36 -2.88
CA TRP A 123 -6.42 -11.61 -1.63
C TRP A 123 -7.70 -11.89 -0.89
N SER A 124 -7.61 -12.22 0.39
CA SER A 124 -8.81 -12.38 1.19
C SER A 124 -9.62 -11.07 1.15
N LYS A 125 -10.96 -11.17 1.17
CA LYS A 125 -11.82 -9.97 1.22
C LYS A 125 -11.43 -9.01 2.34
N GLN A 126 -10.92 -9.54 3.45
CA GLN A 126 -10.48 -8.72 4.59
C GLN A 126 -9.19 -7.96 4.28
N PHE A 127 -8.25 -8.57 3.58
CA PHE A 127 -7.03 -7.91 3.12
C PHE A 127 -7.37 -6.72 2.20
N GLN A 128 -8.20 -6.96 1.18
CA GLN A 128 -8.63 -5.91 0.25
C GLN A 128 -9.30 -4.74 0.98
N ARG A 129 -10.13 -5.05 1.97
CA ARG A 129 -10.82 -4.04 2.79
C ARG A 129 -9.86 -3.20 3.61
N LEU A 130 -8.83 -3.78 4.21
CA LEU A 130 -7.82 -3.05 4.96
C LEU A 130 -6.98 -2.16 4.02
N ASN A 131 -6.62 -2.69 2.87
CA ASN A 131 -5.87 -1.93 1.86
C ASN A 131 -6.68 -0.71 1.36
N ASN A 132 -7.98 -0.87 1.15
CA ASN A 132 -8.88 0.24 0.80
C ASN A 132 -8.94 1.33 1.90
N ILE A 133 -8.91 0.93 3.17
CA ILE A 133 -8.88 1.89 4.29
C ILE A 133 -7.56 2.65 4.29
N ILE A 134 -6.43 1.99 4.11
CA ILE A 134 -5.12 2.63 3.99
C ILE A 134 -5.14 3.65 2.85
N TRP A 135 -5.67 3.26 1.69
CA TRP A 135 -5.82 4.17 0.55
C TRP A 135 -6.64 5.42 0.93
N MET A 136 -7.78 5.25 1.58
CA MET A 136 -8.61 6.40 2.02
C MET A 136 -7.88 7.30 3.01
N MET A 137 -7.06 6.73 3.90
CA MET A 137 -6.23 7.51 4.83
C MET A 137 -5.18 8.32 4.06
N CYS A 138 -4.51 7.72 3.09
CA CYS A 138 -3.49 8.38 2.28
C CYS A 138 -4.04 9.60 1.52
N PHE A 139 -5.30 9.57 1.12
CA PHE A 139 -5.96 10.66 0.39
C PHE A 139 -6.89 11.51 1.28
N ASN A 140 -6.81 11.39 2.60
CA ASN A 140 -7.61 12.15 3.56
C ASN A 140 -9.14 12.00 3.40
N HIS A 141 -9.60 10.85 2.89
CA HIS A 141 -11.03 10.58 2.72
C HIS A 141 -11.73 10.05 3.97
N VAL A 142 -10.96 9.82 5.02
CA VAL A 142 -11.45 9.32 6.31
C VAL A 142 -10.64 9.90 7.46
N SER A 143 -11.30 10.25 8.56
CA SER A 143 -10.63 10.77 9.75
C SER A 143 -10.06 9.65 10.64
N ASP A 144 -8.95 9.95 11.31
CA ASP A 144 -8.25 9.01 12.18
C ASP A 144 -9.14 8.37 13.28
N PRO A 145 -10.02 9.10 13.99
CA PRO A 145 -10.90 8.49 14.99
C PRO A 145 -11.83 7.44 14.39
N VAL A 146 -12.36 7.69 13.20
CA VAL A 146 -13.25 6.75 12.51
C VAL A 146 -12.50 5.49 12.09
N VAL A 147 -11.27 5.64 11.56
CA VAL A 147 -10.41 4.49 11.21
C VAL A 147 -10.07 3.69 12.46
N LYS A 148 -9.64 4.35 13.52
CA LYS A 148 -9.29 3.68 14.79
C LYS A 148 -10.47 2.87 15.33
N TYR A 149 -11.67 3.44 15.33
CA TYR A 149 -12.88 2.74 15.76
C TYR A 149 -13.21 1.55 14.83
N ALA A 150 -13.19 1.76 13.51
CA ALA A 150 -13.56 0.72 12.54
C ALA A 150 -12.60 -0.47 12.54
N VAL A 151 -11.29 -0.23 12.58
CA VAL A 151 -10.28 -1.28 12.40
C VAL A 151 -9.94 -1.99 13.70
N PHE A 152 -9.87 -1.26 14.80
CA PHE A 152 -9.42 -1.78 16.12
C PHE A 152 -10.57 -1.96 17.12
N GLY A 153 -11.77 -1.45 16.83
CA GLY A 153 -12.95 -1.66 17.68
C GLY A 153 -13.45 -3.10 17.63
N ARG A 154 -14.00 -3.57 18.75
CA ARG A 154 -14.53 -4.94 18.90
C ARG A 154 -16.06 -5.02 18.87
N SER A 155 -16.75 -3.90 18.84
CA SER A 155 -18.22 -3.81 18.89
C SER A 155 -18.87 -4.14 17.56
N LEU A 156 -20.17 -4.43 17.57
CA LEU A 156 -20.96 -4.56 16.34
C LEU A 156 -20.95 -3.25 15.54
N GLY A 157 -21.02 -2.09 16.23
CA GLY A 157 -20.93 -0.79 15.60
C GLY A 157 -19.63 -0.57 14.84
N SER A 158 -18.48 -1.00 15.39
CA SER A 158 -17.20 -0.89 14.67
C SER A 158 -17.17 -1.74 13.39
N LYS A 159 -17.78 -2.93 13.40
CA LYS A 159 -17.91 -3.78 12.20
C LYS A 159 -18.79 -3.12 11.14
N ILE A 160 -19.87 -2.47 11.54
CA ILE A 160 -20.76 -1.73 10.63
C ILE A 160 -19.99 -0.56 9.99
N VAL A 161 -19.27 0.23 10.78
CA VAL A 161 -18.45 1.33 10.27
C VAL A 161 -17.34 0.83 9.33
N PHE A 162 -16.71 -0.29 9.65
CA PHE A 162 -15.73 -0.93 8.78
C PHE A 162 -16.32 -1.31 7.42
N HIS A 163 -17.53 -1.88 7.40
CA HIS A 163 -18.22 -2.19 6.14
C HIS A 163 -18.63 -0.94 5.36
N TYR A 164 -19.11 0.09 6.04
CA TYR A 164 -19.45 1.37 5.42
C TYR A 164 -18.23 2.02 4.75
N LEU A 165 -17.08 2.06 5.43
CA LEU A 165 -15.85 2.60 4.85
C LEU A 165 -15.43 1.85 3.58
N ASN A 166 -15.59 0.54 3.57
CA ASN A 166 -15.29 -0.23 2.36
C ASN A 166 -16.23 0.07 1.20
N LEU A 167 -17.53 0.26 1.46
CA LEU A 167 -18.48 0.67 0.43
C LEU A 167 -18.13 2.07 -0.09
N LYS A 168 -17.83 3.01 0.82
CA LYS A 168 -17.38 4.35 0.46
C LYS A 168 -16.12 4.32 -0.41
N SER A 169 -15.14 3.48 -0.09
CA SER A 169 -13.91 3.36 -0.88
C SER A 169 -14.19 2.89 -2.31
N VAL A 170 -15.09 1.91 -2.49
CA VAL A 170 -15.46 1.41 -3.83
C VAL A 170 -16.13 2.53 -4.65
N ILE A 171 -17.01 3.30 -4.04
CA ILE A 171 -17.67 4.44 -4.71
C ILE A 171 -16.65 5.50 -5.11
N LEU A 172 -15.76 5.87 -4.20
CA LEU A 172 -14.69 6.83 -4.48
C LEU A 172 -13.77 6.32 -5.60
N TRP A 173 -13.45 5.04 -5.58
CA TRP A 173 -12.67 4.40 -6.63
C TRP A 173 -13.32 4.51 -8.00
N GLN A 174 -14.63 4.29 -8.09
CA GLN A 174 -15.37 4.44 -9.35
C GLN A 174 -15.41 5.89 -9.82
N ILE A 175 -15.63 6.83 -8.91
CA ILE A 175 -15.66 8.27 -9.24
C ILE A 175 -14.29 8.76 -9.71
N TRP A 176 -13.20 8.37 -9.03
CA TRP A 176 -11.84 8.77 -9.38
C TRP A 176 -11.29 7.99 -10.58
N GLY A 177 -11.69 6.73 -10.76
CA GLY A 177 -11.33 5.90 -11.90
C GLY A 177 -11.88 6.44 -13.22
N ILE A 178 -13.05 7.09 -13.20
CA ILE A 178 -13.60 7.81 -14.36
C ILE A 178 -12.76 9.06 -14.70
N GLY A 179 -12.00 9.59 -13.71
CA GLY A 179 -11.12 10.75 -13.85
C GLY A 179 -9.69 10.45 -14.34
N GLY A 180 -9.37 9.26 -14.83
CA GLY A 180 -8.08 8.98 -15.50
C GLY A 180 -6.88 8.66 -14.58
N TRP A 181 -7.08 8.56 -13.25
CA TRP A 181 -5.99 8.24 -12.31
C TRP A 181 -5.64 6.75 -12.22
N PHE A 182 -6.54 5.88 -12.66
CA PHE A 182 -6.38 4.43 -12.61
C PHE A 182 -5.88 3.80 -13.91
N GLU A 183 -5.79 4.57 -14.99
CA GLU A 183 -5.10 4.12 -16.21
C GLU A 183 -3.57 4.20 -16.06
N ALA A 184 -3.06 4.87 -15.03
CA ALA A 184 -1.64 5.07 -14.79
C ALA A 184 -1.05 4.25 -13.63
N SER A 185 -1.82 3.35 -13.00
CA SER A 185 -1.32 2.53 -11.89
C SER A 185 -1.36 1.03 -12.20
#